data_ad8d3822c9392f1c7b235ca03c6edc95
#
_entry.id   ad8d3822c9392f1c7b235ca03c6edc95
#
_cell.length_a   1.000
_cell.length_b   1.000
_cell.length_c   1.000
_cell.angle_alpha   90.00
_cell.angle_beta   90.00
_cell.angle_gamma   90.00
#
_symmetry.space_group_name_H-M   'P 1'
#
loop_
_entity.id
_entity.type
_entity.pdbx_description
1 polymer ?
#
loop_
_entity_poly.entity_id
_entity_poly.type
_entity_poly.pdbx_seq_one_letter_code
_entity_poly.pdbx_strand_id
1 'polypeptide(L)'
;SLFYIVSDWYLFGRINPVTVPARTVILIPFAIFMIVNAKVNDYRIIVPISYLVGHSVMWCTIGACVYLPDLTFASDGFIIIMAAFILLGFAAPCKWGIVLTGLIFVDIAVADTFLHYPEFAMMLILGIPFYVGICMIDYAIEQTYLAQYEVKRQLEENAYHDQLTGIYNRNIMDSIIDEKKCFRCFGGKNLCVQLMDIDLFKHVNDTYGHEGGDVVLKEIVKLAVSQTMDVPNYMIRWGGEEFLLITQESPVMAVNRAEKIRRTIETQARSVCPVTVSIGVTLYEGGDYNHAVQKADQALYIAKNSGRNQVYVEESMQGKI
;
A
#
# COMPACT_ATOMS: atom_id res chain seq x y z
N SER A 1 -33.66 6.36 13.57
CA SER A 1 -34.42 6.88 14.73
C SER A 1 -35.76 7.48 14.31
N LEU A 2 -35.85 8.38 13.31
CA LEU A 2 -37.13 8.95 12.84
C LEU A 2 -38.12 7.85 12.40
N PHE A 3 -37.68 6.84 11.67
CA PHE A 3 -38.53 5.71 11.26
C PHE A 3 -39.14 4.96 12.46
N TYR A 4 -38.39 4.81 13.54
CA TYR A 4 -38.90 4.15 14.73
C TYR A 4 -39.95 5.00 15.47
N ILE A 5 -39.89 6.32 15.40
CA ILE A 5 -40.94 7.18 15.93
C ILE A 5 -42.24 7.02 15.11
N VAL A 6 -42.08 6.91 13.76
CA VAL A 6 -43.23 6.62 12.88
C VAL A 6 -43.77 5.22 13.12
N SER A 7 -42.91 4.21 13.34
CA SER A 7 -43.36 2.85 13.67
C SER A 7 -44.12 2.78 15.01
N ASP A 8 -43.69 3.53 16.05
CA ASP A 8 -44.40 3.62 17.30
C ASP A 8 -45.81 4.19 17.10
N TRP A 9 -45.96 5.23 16.28
CA TRP A 9 -47.28 5.78 15.97
C TRP A 9 -48.17 4.78 15.20
N TYR A 10 -47.58 4.04 14.25
CA TYR A 10 -48.32 3.04 13.47
C TYR A 10 -48.75 1.84 14.32
N LEU A 11 -47.86 1.31 15.20
CA LEU A 11 -48.09 0.11 16.00
C LEU A 11 -48.98 0.39 17.23
N PHE A 12 -48.81 1.54 17.87
CA PHE A 12 -49.44 1.84 19.16
C PHE A 12 -50.49 2.98 19.09
N GLY A 13 -50.75 3.53 17.89
CA GLY A 13 -51.72 4.62 17.67
C GLY A 13 -51.34 5.95 18.33
N ARG A 14 -50.16 6.02 18.97
CA ARG A 14 -49.65 7.23 19.62
C ARG A 14 -48.13 7.24 19.69
N ILE A 15 -47.54 8.44 19.66
CA ILE A 15 -46.12 8.63 19.95
C ILE A 15 -45.98 8.71 21.48
N ASN A 16 -45.16 7.82 22.05
CA ASN A 16 -44.87 7.86 23.49
C ASN A 16 -43.80 8.95 23.73
N PRO A 17 -44.12 10.01 24.51
CA PRO A 17 -43.18 11.11 24.73
C PRO A 17 -41.91 10.68 25.48
N VAL A 18 -41.90 9.53 26.12
CA VAL A 18 -40.74 9.00 26.84
C VAL A 18 -39.80 8.23 25.92
N THR A 19 -40.31 7.57 24.87
CA THR A 19 -39.45 6.86 23.88
C THR A 19 -38.75 7.79 22.93
N VAL A 20 -39.30 8.97 22.68
CA VAL A 20 -38.70 9.97 21.75
C VAL A 20 -37.31 10.42 22.22
N PRO A 21 -37.07 10.83 23.47
CA PRO A 21 -35.71 11.16 23.95
C PRO A 21 -34.76 9.96 23.85
N ALA A 22 -35.17 8.77 24.27
CA ALA A 22 -34.32 7.56 24.20
C ALA A 22 -33.87 7.26 22.74
N ARG A 23 -34.76 7.45 21.76
CA ARG A 23 -34.46 7.24 20.34
C ARG A 23 -33.65 8.38 19.73
N THR A 24 -33.77 9.61 20.22
CA THR A 24 -32.98 10.77 19.72
C THR A 24 -31.54 10.79 20.29
N VAL A 25 -31.33 10.22 21.48
CA VAL A 25 -30.00 10.05 22.08
C VAL A 25 -29.06 9.23 21.18
N ILE A 26 -29.60 8.33 20.34
CA ILE A 26 -28.85 7.59 19.32
C ILE A 26 -28.03 8.50 18.39
N LEU A 27 -28.49 9.73 18.15
CA LEU A 27 -27.77 10.68 17.29
C LEU A 27 -26.43 11.14 17.88
N ILE A 28 -26.25 11.05 19.20
CA ILE A 28 -25.02 11.48 19.89
C ILE A 28 -23.82 10.55 19.53
N PRO A 29 -23.89 9.22 19.76
CA PRO A 29 -22.83 8.32 19.34
C PRO A 29 -22.53 8.42 17.85
N PHE A 30 -23.55 8.55 17.01
CA PHE A 30 -23.39 8.70 15.57
C PHE A 30 -22.67 9.99 15.20
N ALA A 31 -23.01 11.12 15.83
CA ALA A 31 -22.32 12.41 15.60
C ALA A 31 -20.85 12.34 16.05
N ILE A 32 -20.56 11.69 17.18
CA ILE A 32 -19.19 11.45 17.65
C ILE A 32 -18.42 10.64 16.62
N PHE A 33 -19.01 9.55 16.11
CA PHE A 33 -18.39 8.74 15.06
C PHE A 33 -18.06 9.55 13.80
N MET A 34 -19.00 10.37 13.30
CA MET A 34 -18.80 11.20 12.14
C MET A 34 -17.65 12.21 12.34
N ILE A 35 -17.57 12.82 13.54
CA ILE A 35 -16.51 13.78 13.87
C ILE A 35 -15.13 13.07 13.92
N VAL A 36 -15.07 11.91 14.54
CA VAL A 36 -13.82 11.13 14.66
C VAL A 36 -13.38 10.65 13.29
N ASN A 37 -14.28 10.07 12.51
CA ASN A 37 -13.98 9.57 11.16
C ASN A 37 -13.51 10.67 10.19
N ALA A 38 -13.98 11.92 10.38
CA ALA A 38 -13.54 13.06 9.59
C ALA A 38 -12.12 13.55 9.94
N LYS A 39 -11.60 13.21 11.13
CA LYS A 39 -10.31 13.73 11.65
C LYS A 39 -9.23 12.69 11.80
N VAL A 40 -9.58 11.42 11.86
CA VAL A 40 -8.68 10.30 12.14
C VAL A 40 -8.68 9.36 10.95
N ASN A 41 -7.50 9.07 10.41
CA ASN A 41 -7.32 8.12 9.31
C ASN A 41 -6.74 6.77 9.77
N ASP A 42 -6.50 6.58 11.07
CA ASP A 42 -5.98 5.32 11.61
C ASP A 42 -7.14 4.34 11.90
N TYR A 43 -7.19 3.26 11.14
CA TYR A 43 -8.19 2.20 11.30
C TYR A 43 -8.17 1.57 12.70
N ARG A 44 -7.01 1.55 13.39
CA ARG A 44 -6.86 1.01 14.74
C ARG A 44 -7.67 1.79 15.77
N ILE A 45 -7.99 3.04 15.46
CA ILE A 45 -8.82 3.92 16.30
C ILE A 45 -10.26 3.91 15.80
N ILE A 46 -10.46 4.00 14.47
CA ILE A 46 -11.80 4.10 13.87
C ILE A 46 -12.62 2.84 14.12
N VAL A 47 -12.04 1.64 13.96
CA VAL A 47 -12.76 0.37 14.08
C VAL A 47 -13.34 0.17 15.49
N PRO A 48 -12.58 0.23 16.60
CA PRO A 48 -13.14 0.10 17.94
C PRO A 48 -14.23 1.13 18.23
N ILE A 49 -14.08 2.36 17.78
CA ILE A 49 -15.08 3.43 17.96
C ILE A 49 -16.36 3.11 17.19
N SER A 50 -16.27 2.59 15.96
CA SER A 50 -17.43 2.20 15.16
C SER A 50 -18.26 1.14 15.87
N TYR A 51 -17.63 0.12 16.43
CA TYR A 51 -18.32 -0.92 17.20
C TYR A 51 -18.89 -0.39 18.51
N LEU A 52 -18.15 0.46 19.24
CA LEU A 52 -18.66 1.11 20.43
C LEU A 52 -19.93 1.93 20.15
N VAL A 53 -19.96 2.64 19.02
CA VAL A 53 -21.14 3.36 18.54
C VAL A 53 -22.27 2.39 18.22
N GLY A 54 -22.01 1.28 17.52
CA GLY A 54 -22.99 0.25 17.22
C GLY A 54 -23.65 -0.31 18.50
N HIS A 55 -22.85 -0.73 19.47
CA HIS A 55 -23.35 -1.20 20.78
C HIS A 55 -24.09 -0.10 21.55
N SER A 56 -23.63 1.16 21.49
CA SER A 56 -24.34 2.29 22.09
C SER A 56 -25.73 2.49 21.47
N VAL A 57 -25.85 2.34 20.15
CA VAL A 57 -27.14 2.38 19.44
C VAL A 57 -28.04 1.23 19.90
N MET A 58 -27.48 0.03 20.05
CA MET A 58 -28.21 -1.13 20.59
C MET A 58 -28.75 -0.84 21.98
N TRP A 59 -27.93 -0.34 22.90
CA TRP A 59 -28.35 -0.02 24.27
C TRP A 59 -29.37 1.13 24.35
N CYS A 60 -29.27 2.13 23.47
CA CYS A 60 -30.30 3.18 23.34
C CYS A 60 -31.63 2.58 22.87
N THR A 61 -31.62 1.57 21.99
CA THR A 61 -32.83 0.89 21.53
C THR A 61 -33.42 0.03 22.64
N ILE A 62 -32.59 -0.73 23.39
CA ILE A 62 -32.99 -1.49 24.56
C ILE A 62 -33.64 -0.56 25.61
N GLY A 63 -33.04 0.62 25.88
CA GLY A 63 -33.56 1.64 26.75
C GLY A 63 -34.94 2.16 26.31
N ALA A 64 -35.16 2.29 24.98
CA ALA A 64 -36.51 2.65 24.48
C ALA A 64 -37.54 1.52 24.71
N CYS A 65 -37.12 0.25 24.61
CA CYS A 65 -37.98 -0.91 24.85
C CYS A 65 -38.54 -0.97 26.27
N VAL A 66 -37.82 -0.44 27.28
CA VAL A 66 -38.30 -0.38 28.69
C VAL A 66 -39.64 0.36 28.80
N TYR A 67 -39.92 1.29 27.92
CA TYR A 67 -41.10 2.16 27.95
C TYR A 67 -42.18 1.75 26.96
N LEU A 68 -41.97 0.65 26.21
CA LEU A 68 -42.98 0.14 25.29
C LEU A 68 -43.99 -0.74 26.03
N PRO A 69 -45.30 -0.62 25.72
CA PRO A 69 -46.34 -1.43 26.36
C PRO A 69 -46.33 -2.89 25.88
N ASP A 70 -45.76 -3.17 24.73
CA ASP A 70 -45.67 -4.48 24.12
C ASP A 70 -44.28 -4.66 23.47
N LEU A 71 -43.64 -5.80 23.76
CA LEU A 71 -42.31 -6.17 23.29
C LEU A 71 -42.35 -7.28 22.23
N THR A 72 -43.53 -7.66 21.72
CA THR A 72 -43.68 -8.74 20.72
C THR A 72 -42.86 -8.47 19.45
N PHE A 73 -42.76 -7.22 19.05
CA PHE A 73 -41.98 -6.81 17.87
C PHE A 73 -40.49 -6.51 18.16
N ALA A 74 -40.00 -6.78 19.37
CA ALA A 74 -38.59 -6.53 19.70
C ALA A 74 -37.65 -7.44 18.94
N SER A 75 -38.07 -8.66 18.56
CA SER A 75 -37.31 -9.60 17.73
C SER A 75 -37.00 -9.02 16.34
N ASP A 76 -37.96 -8.36 15.70
CA ASP A 76 -37.80 -7.73 14.38
C ASP A 76 -36.80 -6.57 14.47
N GLY A 77 -36.93 -5.75 15.51
CA GLY A 77 -35.98 -4.65 15.79
C GLY A 77 -34.55 -5.13 16.00
N PHE A 78 -34.38 -6.23 16.69
CA PHE A 78 -33.08 -6.86 16.92
C PHE A 78 -32.44 -7.33 15.60
N ILE A 79 -33.17 -8.02 14.72
CA ILE A 79 -32.67 -8.47 13.42
C ILE A 79 -32.24 -7.27 12.57
N ILE A 80 -33.03 -6.17 12.57
CA ILE A 80 -32.69 -4.95 11.83
C ILE A 80 -31.38 -4.35 12.36
N ILE A 81 -31.17 -4.31 13.67
CA ILE A 81 -29.93 -3.79 14.27
C ILE A 81 -28.75 -4.72 13.94
N MET A 82 -28.93 -6.03 14.03
CA MET A 82 -27.90 -6.98 13.59
C MET A 82 -27.50 -6.76 12.14
N ALA A 83 -28.47 -6.54 11.25
CA ALA A 83 -28.15 -6.23 9.85
C ALA A 83 -27.29 -4.97 9.69
N ALA A 84 -27.46 -3.96 10.54
CA ALA A 84 -26.61 -2.78 10.53
C ALA A 84 -25.14 -3.06 10.92
N PHE A 85 -24.88 -4.09 11.73
CA PHE A 85 -23.51 -4.52 12.09
C PHE A 85 -22.74 -5.14 10.91
N ILE A 86 -23.42 -5.61 9.86
CA ILE A 86 -22.77 -6.03 8.60
C ILE A 86 -21.92 -4.89 8.05
N LEU A 87 -22.46 -3.66 8.05
CA LEU A 87 -21.77 -2.48 7.53
C LEU A 87 -20.52 -2.13 8.36
N LEU A 88 -20.50 -2.48 9.65
CA LEU A 88 -19.35 -2.28 10.52
C LEU A 88 -18.28 -3.37 10.30
N GLY A 89 -18.70 -4.60 10.02
CA GLY A 89 -17.80 -5.73 9.73
C GLY A 89 -16.88 -5.45 8.54
N PHE A 90 -17.37 -4.76 7.52
CA PHE A 90 -16.56 -4.39 6.34
C PHE A 90 -15.39 -3.45 6.64
N ALA A 91 -15.38 -2.80 7.78
CA ALA A 91 -14.32 -1.86 8.18
C ALA A 91 -13.27 -2.51 9.10
N ALA A 92 -13.45 -3.76 9.53
CA ALA A 92 -12.61 -4.43 10.53
C ALA A 92 -11.97 -5.71 9.98
N PRO A 93 -10.75 -6.09 10.45
CA PRO A 93 -10.26 -7.45 10.26
C PRO A 93 -11.29 -8.48 10.78
N CYS A 94 -11.57 -9.52 9.98
CA CYS A 94 -12.65 -10.49 10.22
C CYS A 94 -12.69 -11.03 11.66
N LYS A 95 -11.55 -11.38 12.26
CA LYS A 95 -11.47 -11.87 13.64
C LYS A 95 -12.04 -10.90 14.69
N TRP A 96 -11.83 -9.60 14.52
CA TRP A 96 -12.37 -8.58 15.39
C TRP A 96 -13.85 -8.32 15.10
N GLY A 97 -14.23 -8.32 13.81
CA GLY A 97 -15.61 -8.24 13.36
C GLY A 97 -16.47 -9.34 13.99
N ILE A 98 -16.01 -10.59 13.93
CA ILE A 98 -16.67 -11.74 14.55
C ILE A 98 -16.88 -11.52 16.05
N VAL A 99 -15.83 -11.20 16.80
CA VAL A 99 -15.93 -11.04 18.25
C VAL A 99 -16.86 -9.87 18.62
N LEU A 100 -16.63 -8.71 18.02
CA LEU A 100 -17.36 -7.49 18.38
C LEU A 100 -18.83 -7.56 17.95
N THR A 101 -19.15 -8.12 16.79
CA THR A 101 -20.54 -8.38 16.39
C THR A 101 -21.19 -9.44 17.29
N GLY A 102 -20.43 -10.45 17.70
CA GLY A 102 -20.94 -11.49 18.63
C GLY A 102 -21.36 -10.96 20.01
N LEU A 103 -20.78 -9.85 20.47
CA LEU A 103 -21.17 -9.20 21.73
C LEU A 103 -22.63 -8.73 21.74
N ILE A 104 -23.27 -8.58 20.58
CA ILE A 104 -24.70 -8.28 20.47
C ILE A 104 -25.57 -9.31 21.24
N PHE A 105 -25.16 -10.58 21.21
CA PHE A 105 -25.89 -11.62 21.96
C PHE A 105 -25.74 -11.46 23.48
N VAL A 106 -24.62 -10.91 23.93
CA VAL A 106 -24.41 -10.53 25.31
C VAL A 106 -25.32 -9.36 25.70
N ASP A 107 -25.41 -8.33 24.83
CA ASP A 107 -26.27 -7.17 25.04
C ASP A 107 -27.73 -7.58 25.22
N ILE A 108 -28.27 -8.44 24.33
CA ILE A 108 -29.66 -8.90 24.44
C ILE A 108 -29.88 -9.86 25.61
N ALA A 109 -28.93 -10.73 25.93
CA ALA A 109 -29.04 -11.62 27.09
C ALA A 109 -29.08 -10.82 28.41
N VAL A 110 -28.26 -9.78 28.53
CA VAL A 110 -28.30 -8.84 29.64
C VAL A 110 -29.63 -8.09 29.68
N ALA A 111 -30.09 -7.61 28.51
CA ALA A 111 -31.37 -6.90 28.41
C ALA A 111 -32.56 -7.80 28.83
N ASP A 112 -32.55 -9.08 28.49
CA ASP A 112 -33.60 -10.04 28.84
C ASP A 112 -33.75 -10.24 30.34
N THR A 113 -32.69 -10.07 31.12
CA THR A 113 -32.75 -10.20 32.58
C THR A 113 -33.73 -9.21 33.27
N PHE A 114 -34.02 -8.07 32.60
CA PHE A 114 -34.92 -7.05 33.14
C PHE A 114 -36.10 -6.72 32.22
N LEU A 115 -36.00 -6.99 30.91
CA LEU A 115 -37.11 -6.77 29.97
C LEU A 115 -38.02 -7.98 29.82
N HIS A 116 -37.48 -9.19 30.00
CA HIS A 116 -38.17 -10.48 29.83
C HIS A 116 -38.85 -10.56 28.45
N TYR A 117 -38.06 -10.53 27.40
CA TYR A 117 -38.55 -10.56 26.02
C TYR A 117 -39.44 -11.78 25.75
N PRO A 118 -40.71 -11.58 25.33
CA PRO A 118 -41.62 -12.70 25.04
C PRO A 118 -41.08 -13.67 24.03
N GLU A 119 -40.35 -13.16 23.05
CA GLU A 119 -39.80 -13.89 21.89
C GLU A 119 -38.28 -14.09 21.98
N PHE A 120 -37.67 -14.14 23.18
CA PHE A 120 -36.22 -14.27 23.36
C PHE A 120 -35.63 -15.48 22.63
N ALA A 121 -36.31 -16.65 22.72
CA ALA A 121 -35.88 -17.86 22.02
C ALA A 121 -35.87 -17.66 20.49
N MET A 122 -36.85 -16.93 19.94
CA MET A 122 -36.95 -16.62 18.52
C MET A 122 -35.82 -15.68 18.11
N MET A 123 -35.47 -14.69 18.94
CA MET A 123 -34.32 -13.81 18.68
C MET A 123 -33.02 -14.60 18.53
N LEU A 124 -32.79 -15.64 19.33
CA LEU A 124 -31.63 -16.51 19.21
C LEU A 124 -31.71 -17.44 17.99
N ILE A 125 -32.87 -18.06 17.75
CA ILE A 125 -33.09 -18.99 16.63
C ILE A 125 -32.87 -18.30 15.29
N LEU A 126 -33.30 -17.07 15.12
CA LEU A 126 -33.10 -16.29 13.92
C LEU A 126 -31.74 -15.58 13.91
N GLY A 127 -31.31 -15.05 15.06
CA GLY A 127 -30.09 -14.26 15.18
C GLY A 127 -28.83 -15.07 14.98
N ILE A 128 -28.72 -16.29 15.51
CA ILE A 128 -27.52 -17.11 15.40
C ILE A 128 -27.20 -17.49 13.93
N PRO A 129 -28.14 -18.03 13.13
CA PRO A 129 -27.87 -18.30 11.71
C PRO A 129 -27.53 -17.05 10.92
N PHE A 130 -28.21 -15.93 11.23
CA PHE A 130 -27.92 -14.66 10.59
C PHE A 130 -26.53 -14.14 10.92
N TYR A 131 -26.12 -14.23 12.18
CA TYR A 131 -24.75 -13.91 12.60
C TYR A 131 -23.69 -14.78 11.93
N VAL A 132 -23.93 -16.11 11.84
CA VAL A 132 -23.03 -17.01 11.11
C VAL A 132 -22.90 -16.58 9.64
N GLY A 133 -24.03 -16.20 9.00
CA GLY A 133 -24.03 -15.67 7.66
C GLY A 133 -23.19 -14.39 7.52
N ILE A 134 -23.29 -13.46 8.49
CA ILE A 134 -22.46 -12.26 8.54
C ILE A 134 -20.97 -12.64 8.63
N CYS A 135 -20.61 -13.52 9.55
CA CYS A 135 -19.21 -13.97 9.72
C CYS A 135 -18.65 -14.61 8.44
N MET A 136 -19.47 -15.39 7.73
CA MET A 136 -19.06 -15.99 6.45
C MET A 136 -18.84 -14.92 5.37
N ILE A 137 -19.70 -13.92 5.30
CA ILE A 137 -19.57 -12.80 4.36
C ILE A 137 -18.31 -11.99 4.66
N ASP A 138 -18.10 -11.61 5.93
CA ASP A 138 -16.93 -10.86 6.36
C ASP A 138 -15.63 -11.61 6.03
N TYR A 139 -15.61 -12.92 6.30
CA TYR A 139 -14.47 -13.77 5.93
C TYR A 139 -14.23 -13.80 4.42
N ALA A 140 -15.27 -13.98 3.62
CA ALA A 140 -15.16 -14.02 2.16
C ALA A 140 -14.67 -12.68 1.59
N ILE A 141 -15.12 -11.56 2.15
CA ILE A 141 -14.67 -10.22 1.75
C ILE A 141 -13.20 -10.03 2.10
N GLU A 142 -12.76 -10.40 3.31
CA GLU A 142 -11.35 -10.29 3.71
C GLU A 142 -10.45 -11.12 2.79
N GLN A 143 -10.83 -12.37 2.48
CA GLN A 143 -10.07 -13.22 1.56
C GLN A 143 -9.98 -12.60 0.15
N THR A 144 -11.09 -12.06 -0.36
CA THR A 144 -11.12 -11.39 -1.66
C THR A 144 -10.23 -10.16 -1.68
N TYR A 145 -10.28 -9.35 -0.62
CA TYR A 145 -9.42 -8.17 -0.48
C TYR A 145 -7.94 -8.51 -0.43
N LEU A 146 -7.56 -9.53 0.34
CA LEU A 146 -6.17 -10.00 0.44
C LEU A 146 -5.68 -10.54 -0.91
N ALA A 147 -6.51 -11.31 -1.61
CA ALA A 147 -6.18 -11.81 -2.94
C ALA A 147 -5.98 -10.67 -3.96
N GLN A 148 -6.86 -9.68 -3.96
CA GLN A 148 -6.73 -8.50 -4.82
C GLN A 148 -5.48 -7.68 -4.49
N TYR A 149 -5.16 -7.52 -3.20
CA TYR A 149 -3.95 -6.83 -2.76
C TYR A 149 -2.69 -7.53 -3.25
N GLU A 150 -2.63 -8.86 -3.13
CA GLU A 150 -1.49 -9.65 -3.60
C GLU A 150 -1.32 -9.57 -5.13
N VAL A 151 -2.41 -9.69 -5.88
CA VAL A 151 -2.39 -9.52 -7.35
C VAL A 151 -1.92 -8.12 -7.73
N LYS A 152 -2.41 -7.08 -7.05
CA LYS A 152 -1.97 -5.71 -7.28
C LYS A 152 -0.48 -5.54 -7.01
N ARG A 153 0.02 -6.08 -5.89
CA ARG A 153 1.44 -6.06 -5.55
C ARG A 153 2.30 -6.73 -6.61
N GLN A 154 1.89 -7.92 -7.07
CA GLN A 154 2.59 -8.64 -8.13
C GLN A 154 2.57 -7.89 -9.47
N LEU A 155 1.45 -7.23 -9.80
CA LEU A 155 1.38 -6.37 -10.99
C LEU A 155 2.33 -5.17 -10.89
N GLU A 156 2.41 -4.53 -9.73
CA GLU A 156 3.34 -3.43 -9.48
C GLU A 156 4.80 -3.89 -9.55
N GLU A 157 5.14 -5.02 -8.92
CA GLU A 157 6.48 -5.63 -9.01
C GLU A 157 6.84 -5.95 -10.46
N ASN A 158 5.96 -6.61 -11.21
CA ASN A 158 6.19 -6.94 -12.62
C ASN A 158 6.24 -5.69 -13.54
N ALA A 159 5.50 -4.63 -13.18
CA ALA A 159 5.48 -3.39 -13.96
C ALA A 159 6.79 -2.59 -13.84
N TYR A 160 7.42 -2.60 -12.66
CA TYR A 160 8.57 -1.75 -12.36
C TYR A 160 9.90 -2.47 -12.23
N HIS A 161 9.93 -3.80 -12.18
CA HIS A 161 11.16 -4.58 -12.08
C HIS A 161 11.48 -5.33 -13.37
N ASP A 162 12.78 -5.43 -13.67
CA ASP A 162 13.30 -6.28 -14.74
C ASP A 162 13.34 -7.73 -14.27
N GLN A 163 12.66 -8.61 -14.99
CA GLN A 163 12.50 -10.01 -14.59
C GLN A 163 13.81 -10.82 -14.60
N LEU A 164 14.81 -10.40 -15.41
CA LEU A 164 16.08 -11.09 -15.47
C LEU A 164 16.98 -10.75 -14.28
N THR A 165 17.09 -9.46 -13.98
CA THR A 165 18.08 -8.92 -13.05
C THR A 165 17.52 -8.55 -11.68
N GLY A 166 16.20 -8.41 -11.55
CA GLY A 166 15.49 -8.03 -10.32
C GLY A 166 15.59 -6.57 -9.92
N ILE A 167 16.42 -5.75 -10.58
CA ILE A 167 16.47 -4.29 -10.39
C ILE A 167 15.28 -3.62 -11.08
N TYR A 168 15.13 -2.31 -10.92
CA TYR A 168 14.08 -1.58 -11.61
C TYR A 168 14.25 -1.65 -13.13
N ASN A 169 13.14 -1.70 -13.85
CA ASN A 169 13.11 -1.46 -15.29
C ASN A 169 12.85 0.03 -15.59
N ARG A 170 12.89 0.43 -16.87
CA ARG A 170 12.73 1.82 -17.29
C ARG A 170 11.37 2.44 -16.91
N ASN A 171 10.31 1.63 -16.70
CA ASN A 171 8.98 2.15 -16.34
C ASN A 171 8.96 2.79 -14.95
N ILE A 172 9.93 2.50 -14.06
CA ILE A 172 10.05 3.16 -12.76
C ILE A 172 10.16 4.68 -12.90
N MET A 173 10.64 5.18 -14.05
CA MET A 173 10.76 6.61 -14.32
C MET A 173 9.44 7.35 -14.09
N ASP A 174 8.30 6.76 -14.50
CA ASP A 174 6.97 7.36 -14.33
C ASP A 174 6.62 7.61 -12.86
N SER A 175 7.22 6.85 -11.94
CA SER A 175 6.98 6.98 -10.50
C SER A 175 7.92 7.98 -9.81
N ILE A 176 9.10 8.26 -10.38
CA ILE A 176 10.15 9.08 -9.77
C ILE A 176 10.33 10.45 -10.40
N ILE A 177 9.56 10.78 -11.44
CA ILE A 177 9.50 12.10 -12.06
C ILE A 177 8.15 12.78 -11.81
N ASP A 178 8.08 14.08 -12.03
CA ASP A 178 6.85 14.88 -12.02
C ASP A 178 6.29 15.10 -13.44
N GLU A 179 5.16 15.82 -13.53
CA GLU A 179 4.52 16.18 -14.80
C GLU A 179 5.42 17.03 -15.72
N LYS A 180 6.40 17.74 -15.15
CA LYS A 180 7.39 18.54 -15.87
C LYS A 180 8.65 17.74 -16.22
N LYS A 181 8.62 16.42 -16.02
CA LYS A 181 9.74 15.50 -16.19
C LYS A 181 10.95 15.81 -15.29
N CYS A 182 10.74 16.45 -14.15
CA CYS A 182 11.80 16.67 -13.16
C CYS A 182 11.85 15.50 -12.18
N PHE A 183 13.04 15.12 -11.74
CA PHE A 183 13.15 14.14 -10.65
C PHE A 183 12.51 14.68 -9.37
N ARG A 184 11.55 13.95 -8.82
CA ARG A 184 10.96 14.19 -7.51
C ARG A 184 11.49 13.23 -6.43
N CYS A 185 12.18 12.16 -6.85
CA CYS A 185 12.83 11.25 -5.92
C CYS A 185 13.88 12.01 -5.09
N PHE A 186 14.01 11.65 -3.81
CA PHE A 186 14.97 12.25 -2.88
C PHE A 186 14.87 13.80 -2.81
N GLY A 187 13.68 14.37 -3.09
CA GLY A 187 13.47 15.82 -3.11
C GLY A 187 14.16 16.56 -4.26
N GLY A 188 14.63 15.87 -5.31
CA GLY A 188 15.24 16.45 -6.51
C GLY A 188 16.55 17.18 -6.29
N LYS A 189 17.23 17.00 -5.14
CA LYS A 189 18.45 17.73 -4.79
C LYS A 189 19.65 16.79 -4.66
N ASN A 190 20.82 17.26 -5.11
CA ASN A 190 22.08 16.52 -5.03
C ASN A 190 21.98 15.14 -5.69
N LEU A 191 21.34 15.09 -6.87
CA LEU A 191 21.22 13.86 -7.63
C LEU A 191 22.34 13.75 -8.63
N CYS A 192 23.03 12.62 -8.62
CA CYS A 192 23.97 12.24 -9.66
C CYS A 192 23.35 11.14 -10.53
N VAL A 193 23.52 11.27 -11.82
CA VAL A 193 23.03 10.33 -12.83
C VAL A 193 24.23 9.66 -13.48
N GLN A 194 24.25 8.34 -13.46
CA GLN A 194 25.34 7.52 -14.01
C GLN A 194 24.75 6.56 -15.03
N LEU A 195 25.25 6.57 -16.24
CA LEU A 195 24.88 5.59 -17.27
C LEU A 195 26.05 4.61 -17.44
N MET A 196 25.79 3.34 -17.25
CA MET A 196 26.75 2.25 -17.33
C MET A 196 26.38 1.30 -18.46
N ASP A 197 27.37 0.80 -19.17
CA ASP A 197 27.19 -0.18 -20.24
C ASP A 197 28.29 -1.24 -20.16
N ILE A 198 27.95 -2.49 -20.49
CA ILE A 198 28.89 -3.61 -20.49
C ILE A 198 29.74 -3.57 -21.76
N ASP A 199 31.04 -3.47 -21.60
CA ASP A 199 31.96 -3.42 -22.70
C ASP A 199 31.93 -4.73 -23.50
N LEU A 200 31.75 -4.59 -24.84
CA LEU A 200 31.77 -5.71 -25.78
C LEU A 200 30.74 -6.82 -25.50
N PHE A 201 29.59 -6.49 -24.87
CA PHE A 201 28.56 -7.46 -24.47
C PHE A 201 28.04 -8.28 -25.67
N LYS A 202 27.94 -7.70 -26.85
CA LYS A 202 27.61 -8.44 -28.07
C LYS A 202 28.58 -9.62 -28.29
N HIS A 203 29.89 -9.42 -28.09
CA HIS A 203 30.87 -10.50 -28.21
C HIS A 203 30.65 -11.62 -27.17
N VAL A 204 30.22 -11.27 -25.96
CA VAL A 204 29.85 -12.25 -24.96
C VAL A 204 28.68 -13.12 -25.46
N ASN A 205 27.63 -12.49 -25.99
CA ASN A 205 26.47 -13.19 -26.53
C ASN A 205 26.85 -14.07 -27.75
N ASP A 206 27.67 -13.52 -28.65
CA ASP A 206 28.08 -14.23 -29.85
C ASP A 206 28.96 -15.48 -29.50
N THR A 207 29.71 -15.42 -28.39
CA THR A 207 30.64 -16.50 -27.98
C THR A 207 29.97 -17.52 -27.02
N TYR A 208 29.19 -17.07 -26.08
CA TYR A 208 28.63 -17.89 -24.98
C TYR A 208 27.10 -18.06 -25.06
N GLY A 209 26.46 -17.53 -26.10
CA GLY A 209 25.01 -17.54 -26.27
C GLY A 209 24.31 -16.54 -25.34
N HIS A 210 23.01 -16.36 -25.57
CA HIS A 210 22.19 -15.47 -24.76
C HIS A 210 22.09 -15.90 -23.29
N GLU A 211 22.08 -17.20 -23.01
CA GLU A 211 22.10 -17.72 -21.63
C GLU A 211 23.37 -17.29 -20.87
N GLY A 212 24.53 -17.32 -21.55
CA GLY A 212 25.78 -16.81 -21.01
C GLY A 212 25.73 -15.32 -20.74
N GLY A 213 25.16 -14.53 -21.67
CA GLY A 213 24.92 -13.10 -21.50
C GLY A 213 24.01 -12.80 -20.31
N ASP A 214 22.94 -13.58 -20.11
CA ASP A 214 22.02 -13.43 -18.99
C ASP A 214 22.72 -13.68 -17.63
N VAL A 215 23.64 -14.64 -17.55
CA VAL A 215 24.45 -14.87 -16.35
C VAL A 215 25.34 -13.66 -16.07
N VAL A 216 25.99 -13.11 -17.09
CA VAL A 216 26.83 -11.91 -16.98
C VAL A 216 26.01 -10.70 -16.50
N LEU A 217 24.83 -10.47 -17.07
CA LEU A 217 23.92 -9.39 -16.64
C LEU A 217 23.57 -9.49 -15.15
N LYS A 218 23.17 -10.69 -14.67
CA LYS A 218 22.85 -10.92 -13.26
C LYS A 218 24.04 -10.69 -12.34
N GLU A 219 25.24 -11.16 -12.75
CA GLU A 219 26.46 -11.00 -11.97
C GLU A 219 26.85 -9.51 -11.84
N ILE A 220 26.85 -8.76 -12.94
CA ILE A 220 27.18 -7.32 -12.96
C ILE A 220 26.21 -6.52 -12.07
N VAL A 221 24.92 -6.78 -12.19
CA VAL A 221 23.90 -6.11 -11.35
C VAL A 221 24.15 -6.42 -9.88
N LYS A 222 24.40 -7.67 -9.51
CA LYS A 222 24.69 -8.05 -8.12
C LYS A 222 25.93 -7.32 -7.57
N LEU A 223 26.99 -7.21 -8.37
CA LEU A 223 28.20 -6.50 -7.99
C LEU A 223 27.98 -4.99 -7.87
N ALA A 224 27.27 -4.37 -8.84
CA ALA A 224 26.96 -2.95 -8.80
C ALA A 224 26.05 -2.58 -7.63
N VAL A 225 24.97 -3.32 -7.39
CA VAL A 225 24.05 -3.11 -6.27
C VAL A 225 24.78 -3.19 -4.94
N SER A 226 25.72 -4.13 -4.78
CA SER A 226 26.50 -4.24 -3.53
C SER A 226 27.32 -2.97 -3.19
N GLN A 227 27.60 -2.12 -4.19
CA GLN A 227 28.34 -0.85 -4.01
C GLN A 227 27.40 0.36 -3.80
N THR A 228 26.08 0.17 -3.79
CA THR A 228 25.09 1.25 -3.66
C THR A 228 24.21 1.15 -2.41
N MET A 229 24.40 0.13 -1.58
CA MET A 229 23.56 -0.16 -0.41
C MET A 229 23.61 0.93 0.69
N ASP A 230 24.63 1.76 0.69
CA ASP A 230 24.90 2.81 1.68
C ASP A 230 24.38 4.20 1.27
N VAL A 231 23.73 4.30 0.11
CA VAL A 231 23.20 5.57 -0.43
C VAL A 231 21.79 5.38 -0.95
N PRO A 232 20.89 6.39 -0.80
CA PRO A 232 19.61 6.37 -1.49
C PRO A 232 19.83 6.34 -2.99
N ASN A 233 19.27 5.32 -3.66
CA ASN A 233 19.50 5.11 -5.08
C ASN A 233 18.32 4.47 -5.82
N TYR A 234 18.33 4.63 -7.15
CA TYR A 234 17.57 3.82 -8.09
C TYR A 234 18.56 3.20 -9.09
N MET A 235 18.67 1.87 -9.07
CA MET A 235 19.39 1.09 -10.07
C MET A 235 18.40 0.56 -11.09
N ILE A 236 18.51 0.97 -12.33
CA ILE A 236 17.51 0.77 -13.38
C ILE A 236 18.18 0.07 -14.58
N ARG A 237 17.59 -1.00 -15.09
CA ARG A 237 17.96 -1.54 -16.40
C ARG A 237 17.35 -0.65 -17.47
N TRP A 238 18.21 0.14 -18.13
CA TRP A 238 17.80 1.17 -19.08
C TRP A 238 17.56 0.61 -20.49
N GLY A 239 18.37 -0.36 -20.88
CA GLY A 239 18.33 -1.09 -22.14
C GLY A 239 18.79 -2.53 -21.98
N GLY A 240 19.18 -3.19 -23.04
CA GLY A 240 19.64 -4.59 -23.02
C GLY A 240 20.80 -4.83 -22.05
N GLU A 241 21.89 -4.06 -22.25
CA GLU A 241 23.15 -4.11 -21.50
C GLU A 241 23.48 -2.78 -20.81
N GLU A 242 22.52 -1.84 -20.83
CA GLU A 242 22.67 -0.50 -20.28
C GLU A 242 21.95 -0.37 -18.95
N PHE A 243 22.58 0.28 -17.99
CA PHE A 243 22.07 0.50 -16.65
C PHE A 243 22.16 1.97 -16.27
N LEU A 244 21.06 2.51 -15.75
CA LEU A 244 20.99 3.87 -15.21
C LEU A 244 20.99 3.79 -13.69
N LEU A 245 21.96 4.46 -13.05
CA LEU A 245 22.04 4.60 -11.62
C LEU A 245 21.81 6.07 -11.24
N ILE A 246 20.81 6.30 -10.40
CA ILE A 246 20.50 7.61 -9.84
C ILE A 246 20.80 7.55 -8.34
N THR A 247 21.70 8.41 -7.85
CA THR A 247 22.11 8.44 -6.44
C THR A 247 21.92 9.82 -5.84
N GLN A 248 21.59 9.88 -4.55
CA GLN A 248 21.57 11.14 -3.79
C GLN A 248 22.88 11.29 -3.01
N GLU A 249 23.86 11.88 -3.63
CA GLU A 249 25.18 12.08 -3.03
C GLU A 249 25.92 13.25 -3.68
N SER A 250 27.06 13.64 -3.10
CA SER A 250 27.88 14.69 -3.71
C SER A 250 28.56 14.21 -5.01
N PRO A 251 28.92 15.14 -5.93
CA PRO A 251 29.63 14.81 -7.18
C PRO A 251 30.88 13.94 -6.96
N VAL A 252 31.71 14.29 -5.99
CA VAL A 252 32.92 13.54 -5.65
C VAL A 252 32.61 12.10 -5.22
N MET A 253 31.58 11.92 -4.40
CA MET A 253 31.17 10.58 -3.92
C MET A 253 30.61 9.74 -5.06
N ALA A 254 29.82 10.34 -5.96
CA ALA A 254 29.24 9.64 -7.11
C ALA A 254 30.34 9.13 -8.07
N VAL A 255 31.35 9.94 -8.34
CA VAL A 255 32.50 9.52 -9.17
C VAL A 255 33.31 8.41 -8.49
N ASN A 256 33.58 8.52 -7.19
CA ASN A 256 34.27 7.47 -6.45
C ASN A 256 33.46 6.16 -6.44
N ARG A 257 32.13 6.25 -6.37
CA ARG A 257 31.24 5.09 -6.45
C ARG A 257 31.26 4.45 -7.81
N ALA A 258 31.16 5.25 -8.88
CA ALA A 258 31.25 4.76 -10.25
C ALA A 258 32.57 4.00 -10.47
N GLU A 259 33.69 4.57 -10.01
CA GLU A 259 35.01 3.91 -10.11
C GLU A 259 35.09 2.63 -9.25
N LYS A 260 34.46 2.63 -8.07
CA LYS A 260 34.38 1.44 -7.24
C LYS A 260 33.55 0.32 -7.91
N ILE A 261 32.40 0.66 -8.53
CA ILE A 261 31.59 -0.27 -9.29
C ILE A 261 32.43 -0.85 -10.45
N ARG A 262 33.03 0.02 -11.27
CA ARG A 262 33.87 -0.39 -12.38
C ARG A 262 34.95 -1.38 -11.96
N ARG A 263 35.76 -1.04 -10.96
CA ARG A 263 36.85 -1.91 -10.44
C ARG A 263 36.33 -3.21 -9.86
N THR A 264 35.20 -3.18 -9.14
CA THR A 264 34.59 -4.40 -8.61
C THR A 264 34.18 -5.35 -9.72
N ILE A 265 33.57 -4.83 -10.79
CA ILE A 265 33.20 -5.64 -11.96
C ILE A 265 34.44 -6.17 -12.67
N GLU A 266 35.43 -5.31 -12.97
CA GLU A 266 36.69 -5.69 -13.62
C GLU A 266 37.42 -6.83 -12.88
N THR A 267 37.38 -6.82 -11.56
CA THR A 267 38.11 -7.81 -10.74
C THR A 267 37.31 -9.06 -10.40
N GLN A 268 36.00 -8.97 -10.28
CA GLN A 268 35.14 -10.01 -9.71
C GLN A 268 34.17 -10.66 -10.70
N ALA A 269 33.79 -9.97 -11.80
CA ALA A 269 32.90 -10.54 -12.79
C ALA A 269 33.62 -11.60 -13.63
N ARG A 270 33.40 -12.88 -13.30
CA ARG A 270 34.13 -14.04 -13.85
C ARG A 270 33.25 -15.25 -14.09
N SER A 271 31.93 -15.16 -13.86
CA SER A 271 31.06 -16.35 -13.91
C SER A 271 31.04 -17.04 -15.29
N VAL A 272 31.16 -16.27 -16.35
CA VAL A 272 31.22 -16.76 -17.74
C VAL A 272 32.57 -16.42 -18.35
N CYS A 273 32.90 -15.13 -18.35
CA CYS A 273 34.17 -14.61 -18.87
C CYS A 273 34.49 -13.29 -18.16
N PRO A 274 35.75 -12.81 -18.20
CA PRO A 274 36.09 -11.47 -17.75
C PRO A 274 35.34 -10.42 -18.57
N VAL A 275 34.68 -9.50 -17.89
CA VAL A 275 34.00 -8.37 -18.52
C VAL A 275 34.35 -7.06 -17.80
N THR A 276 34.23 -5.95 -18.51
CA THR A 276 34.40 -4.62 -17.96
C THR A 276 33.17 -3.76 -18.27
N VAL A 277 33.10 -2.60 -17.64
CA VAL A 277 32.04 -1.62 -17.88
C VAL A 277 32.63 -0.25 -18.10
N SER A 278 31.98 0.52 -18.96
CA SER A 278 32.22 1.95 -19.12
C SER A 278 31.10 2.72 -18.46
N ILE A 279 31.39 3.84 -17.79
CA ILE A 279 30.42 4.61 -17.01
C ILE A 279 30.56 6.09 -17.34
N GLY A 280 29.44 6.73 -17.72
CA GLY A 280 29.32 8.19 -17.83
C GLY A 280 28.62 8.76 -16.60
N VAL A 281 29.16 9.82 -16.00
CA VAL A 281 28.63 10.42 -14.76
C VAL A 281 28.31 11.90 -14.98
N THR A 282 27.14 12.34 -14.56
CA THR A 282 26.74 13.75 -14.56
C THR A 282 25.98 14.13 -13.29
N LEU A 283 25.94 15.43 -13.00
CA LEU A 283 25.11 16.01 -11.94
C LEU A 283 23.75 16.43 -12.52
N TYR A 284 22.66 16.08 -11.83
CA TYR A 284 21.36 16.63 -12.14
C TYR A 284 21.20 18.03 -11.52
N GLU A 285 21.07 19.03 -12.37
CA GLU A 285 20.97 20.45 -11.95
C GLU A 285 19.51 20.96 -11.92
N GLY A 286 18.55 20.05 -12.05
CA GLY A 286 17.13 20.37 -12.19
C GLY A 286 16.65 20.37 -13.65
N GLY A 287 15.33 20.55 -13.84
CA GLY A 287 14.71 20.51 -15.17
C GLY A 287 14.43 19.10 -15.69
N ASP A 288 14.25 18.96 -17.00
CA ASP A 288 13.92 17.68 -17.63
C ASP A 288 15.05 16.65 -17.42
N TYR A 289 14.70 15.50 -16.80
CA TYR A 289 15.64 14.41 -16.53
C TYR A 289 16.34 13.88 -17.80
N ASN A 290 15.68 13.99 -18.95
CA ASN A 290 16.25 13.54 -20.22
C ASN A 290 17.57 14.27 -20.55
N HIS A 291 17.71 15.54 -20.14
CA HIS A 291 18.96 16.28 -20.33
C HIS A 291 20.10 15.67 -19.50
N ALA A 292 19.82 15.27 -18.25
CA ALA A 292 20.86 14.62 -17.43
C ALA A 292 21.21 13.23 -17.98
N VAL A 293 20.23 12.45 -18.42
CA VAL A 293 20.51 11.15 -19.07
C VAL A 293 21.33 11.34 -20.34
N GLN A 294 20.99 12.34 -21.17
CA GLN A 294 21.73 12.65 -22.39
C GLN A 294 23.18 13.07 -22.10
N LYS A 295 23.43 13.87 -21.07
CA LYS A 295 24.78 14.24 -20.63
C LYS A 295 25.57 13.02 -20.13
N ALA A 296 24.94 12.13 -19.37
CA ALA A 296 25.54 10.87 -18.95
C ALA A 296 25.86 9.95 -20.12
N ASP A 297 24.99 9.90 -21.14
CA ASP A 297 25.22 9.14 -22.38
C ASP A 297 26.42 9.69 -23.19
N GLN A 298 26.51 11.00 -23.33
CA GLN A 298 27.69 11.64 -23.97
C GLN A 298 28.99 11.30 -23.24
N ALA A 299 28.97 11.34 -21.89
CA ALA A 299 30.10 10.96 -21.06
C ALA A 299 30.45 9.47 -21.24
N LEU A 300 29.46 8.59 -21.28
CA LEU A 300 29.63 7.16 -21.55
C LEU A 300 30.22 6.91 -22.95
N TYR A 301 29.73 7.62 -23.95
CA TYR A 301 30.27 7.52 -25.32
C TYR A 301 31.76 7.88 -25.37
N ILE A 302 32.17 8.93 -24.64
CA ILE A 302 33.59 9.30 -24.54
C ILE A 302 34.38 8.19 -23.85
N ALA A 303 33.87 7.63 -22.75
CA ALA A 303 34.51 6.52 -22.04
C ALA A 303 34.73 5.32 -22.98
N LYS A 304 33.71 4.93 -23.75
CA LYS A 304 33.82 3.83 -24.73
C LYS A 304 34.85 4.08 -25.81
N ASN A 305 34.93 5.31 -26.32
CA ASN A 305 35.88 5.68 -27.41
C ASN A 305 37.31 5.91 -26.91
N SER A 306 37.50 6.21 -25.63
CA SER A 306 38.82 6.44 -25.02
C SER A 306 39.48 5.17 -24.47
N GLY A 307 38.99 3.99 -24.89
CA GLY A 307 39.62 2.70 -24.54
C GLY A 307 38.74 1.78 -23.68
N ARG A 308 37.51 2.17 -23.34
CA ARG A 308 36.59 1.42 -22.46
C ARG A 308 37.11 1.24 -21.04
N ASN A 309 36.42 0.44 -20.23
CA ASN A 309 36.79 0.12 -18.84
C ASN A 309 37.22 1.36 -18.03
N GLN A 310 36.40 2.41 -18.08
CA GLN A 310 36.69 3.67 -17.41
C GLN A 310 35.43 4.45 -17.05
N VAL A 311 35.60 5.37 -16.11
CA VAL A 311 34.57 6.35 -15.73
C VAL A 311 34.92 7.67 -16.43
N TYR A 312 33.95 8.27 -17.11
CA TYR A 312 34.09 9.62 -17.65
C TYR A 312 33.07 10.56 -17.01
N VAL A 313 33.55 11.72 -16.56
CA VAL A 313 32.75 12.74 -15.90
C VAL A 313 32.42 13.85 -16.90
N GLU A 314 31.14 14.20 -16.98
CA GLU A 314 30.67 15.28 -17.85
C GLU A 314 31.34 16.62 -17.47
N GLU A 315 31.66 17.46 -18.44
CA GLU A 315 32.53 18.64 -18.28
C GLU A 315 31.99 19.65 -17.25
N SER A 316 30.66 19.90 -17.21
CA SER A 316 30.07 20.84 -16.23
C SER A 316 30.18 20.37 -14.78
N MET A 317 30.36 19.08 -14.57
CA MET A 317 30.58 18.47 -13.26
C MET A 317 32.05 18.45 -12.86
N GLN A 318 33.00 18.46 -13.82
CA GLN A 318 34.46 18.40 -13.53
C GLN A 318 34.93 19.55 -12.65
N GLY A 319 34.33 20.73 -12.76
CA GLY A 319 34.62 21.87 -11.89
C GLY A 319 34.05 21.80 -10.47
N LYS A 320 33.26 20.76 -10.17
CA LYS A 320 32.60 20.54 -8.86
C LYS A 320 33.16 19.34 -8.10
N ILE A 321 34.13 18.65 -8.67
CA ILE A 321 34.93 17.57 -8.11
C ILE A 321 36.27 18.15 -7.64
#